data_61df14bb6144c8529c84463d5b058825
#
_entry.id   61df14bb6144c8529c84463d5b058825
#
_cell.length_a   1.000
_cell.length_b   1.000
_cell.length_c   1.000
_cell.angle_alpha   90.00
_cell.angle_beta   90.00
_cell.angle_gamma   90.00
#
_symmetry.space_group_name_H-M   'P 1'
#
loop_
_entity.id
_entity.type
_entity.pdbx_description
1 polymer ?
#
loop_
_entity_poly.entity_id
_entity_poly.type
_entity_poly.pdbx_seq_one_letter_code
_entity_poly.pdbx_strand_id
1 'polypeptide(L)'
;MKYEMVIGKDFRYNVCRKGVEHIIFTDEVAPKEKGVELEDLSNDFDGSVVGWIKDGTYKVSTQTKGQKVIFNEDSSYMFHERIGSYIKSIDFNNIDTSHVTNMRGMFAFCENLEELDLNNFDTSNVIDMNNMFDGCSSLTSLDLRNFNTSNVYKCQLKNVQF
;
A
#
# COMPACT_ATOMS: atom_id res chain seq x y z
N MET A 1 -1.76 -5.26 -16.60
CA MET A 1 -3.11 -4.61 -16.65
C MET A 1 -2.89 -3.11 -16.58
N LYS A 2 -3.64 -2.30 -17.35
CA LYS A 2 -3.49 -0.84 -17.29
C LYS A 2 -3.84 -0.32 -15.89
N TYR A 3 -3.10 0.67 -15.39
CA TYR A 3 -3.21 1.22 -14.02
C TYR A 3 -2.88 0.25 -12.89
N GLU A 4 -2.30 -0.89 -13.21
CA GLU A 4 -1.74 -1.82 -12.24
C GLU A 4 -0.35 -1.37 -11.84
N MET A 5 -0.10 -1.32 -10.54
CA MET A 5 1.22 -0.95 -10.03
C MET A 5 2.18 -2.14 -9.97
N VAL A 6 3.46 -1.85 -9.83
CA VAL A 6 4.52 -2.84 -9.60
C VAL A 6 4.20 -3.76 -8.41
N ILE A 7 4.84 -4.92 -8.34
CA ILE A 7 4.68 -5.84 -7.21
C ILE A 7 5.08 -5.17 -5.88
N GLY A 8 4.49 -5.64 -4.78
CA GLY A 8 4.64 -5.01 -3.46
C GLY A 8 6.09 -4.78 -3.03
N LYS A 9 6.99 -5.74 -3.30
CA LYS A 9 8.42 -5.61 -2.96
C LYS A 9 9.13 -4.49 -3.73
N ASP A 10 8.78 -4.29 -4.99
CA ASP A 10 9.38 -3.24 -5.82
C ASP A 10 8.85 -1.86 -5.41
N PHE A 11 7.54 -1.75 -5.11
CA PHE A 11 6.97 -0.54 -4.52
C PHE A 11 7.70 -0.17 -3.23
N ARG A 12 7.88 -1.11 -2.31
CA ARG A 12 8.62 -0.90 -1.07
C ARG A 12 10.05 -0.39 -1.33
N TYR A 13 10.75 -1.01 -2.28
CA TYR A 13 12.11 -0.60 -2.62
C TYR A 13 12.15 0.86 -3.08
N ASN A 14 11.18 1.27 -3.88
CA ASN A 14 11.12 2.61 -4.44
C ASN A 14 10.67 3.66 -3.42
N VAL A 15 9.69 3.35 -2.56
CA VAL A 15 9.00 4.32 -1.71
C VAL A 15 9.52 4.37 -0.29
N CYS A 16 9.63 3.23 0.39
CA CYS A 16 9.99 3.21 1.81
C CYS A 16 11.41 3.72 2.10
N ARG A 17 12.30 3.71 1.09
CA ARG A 17 13.66 4.25 1.21
C ARG A 17 13.74 5.77 1.18
N LYS A 18 12.66 6.45 0.81
CA LYS A 18 12.62 7.92 0.71
C LYS A 18 12.45 8.63 2.06
N GLY A 19 12.19 7.87 3.13
CA GLY A 19 12.00 8.42 4.46
C GLY A 19 10.74 9.27 4.60
N VAL A 20 9.71 9.00 3.79
CA VAL A 20 8.43 9.71 3.87
C VAL A 20 7.60 9.18 5.02
N GLU A 21 6.86 10.07 5.69
CA GLU A 21 5.99 9.72 6.81
C GLU A 21 4.55 9.44 6.38
N HIS A 22 4.15 9.96 5.22
CA HIS A 22 2.78 9.88 4.74
C HIS A 22 2.73 9.39 3.29
N ILE A 23 1.82 8.45 3.00
CA ILE A 23 1.55 7.94 1.65
C ILE A 23 0.07 8.15 1.35
N ILE A 24 -0.25 8.67 0.16
CA ILE A 24 -1.63 8.88 -0.28
C ILE A 24 -1.82 8.29 -1.67
N PHE A 25 -2.78 7.37 -1.80
CA PHE A 25 -3.30 6.92 -3.08
C PHE A 25 -4.44 7.84 -3.50
N THR A 26 -4.27 8.56 -4.61
CA THR A 26 -5.15 9.65 -5.04
C THR A 26 -5.48 9.57 -6.52
N ASP A 27 -6.50 10.30 -6.97
CA ASP A 27 -6.80 10.52 -8.39
C ASP A 27 -6.31 11.90 -8.88
N GLU A 28 -5.51 12.59 -8.07
CA GLU A 28 -4.90 13.86 -8.48
C GLU A 28 -3.92 13.65 -9.64
N VAL A 29 -3.84 14.65 -10.50
CA VAL A 29 -2.80 14.73 -11.52
C VAL A 29 -1.56 15.39 -10.91
N ALA A 30 -0.40 14.77 -11.07
CA ALA A 30 0.85 15.33 -10.56
C ALA A 30 1.13 16.71 -11.17
N PRO A 31 1.59 17.67 -10.38
CA PRO A 31 1.87 19.01 -10.88
C PRO A 31 3.04 18.99 -11.86
N LYS A 32 2.90 19.76 -12.95
CA LYS A 32 3.97 19.98 -13.94
C LYS A 32 4.88 21.14 -13.53
N GLU A 33 5.37 21.09 -12.29
CA GLU A 33 6.20 22.14 -11.72
C GLU A 33 7.68 21.72 -11.74
N LYS A 34 8.58 22.71 -11.85
CA LYS A 34 10.03 22.43 -11.78
C LYS A 34 10.38 21.87 -10.40
N GLY A 35 11.04 20.72 -10.38
CA GLY A 35 11.49 20.05 -9.15
C GLY A 35 10.56 18.93 -8.68
N VAL A 36 9.41 18.70 -9.30
CA VAL A 36 8.61 17.49 -9.08
C VAL A 36 9.12 16.39 -10.01
N GLU A 37 9.72 15.37 -9.44
CA GLU A 37 10.15 14.18 -10.16
C GLU A 37 9.06 13.12 -10.07
N LEU A 38 8.67 12.58 -11.24
CA LEU A 38 7.72 11.47 -11.32
C LEU A 38 8.48 10.15 -11.40
N GLU A 39 8.05 9.21 -10.61
CA GLU A 39 8.53 7.84 -10.61
C GLU A 39 7.47 6.95 -11.25
N ASP A 40 7.88 6.16 -12.25
CA ASP A 40 6.97 5.20 -12.86
C ASP A 40 6.80 3.99 -11.93
N LEU A 41 5.57 3.77 -11.48
CA LEU A 41 5.17 2.68 -10.60
C LEU A 41 4.24 1.70 -11.31
N SER A 42 4.05 1.84 -12.62
CA SER A 42 3.23 0.91 -13.40
C SER A 42 3.94 -0.43 -13.61
N ASN A 43 3.18 -1.51 -13.57
CA ASN A 43 3.71 -2.87 -13.74
C ASN A 43 4.36 -3.07 -15.13
N ASP A 44 3.83 -2.41 -16.13
CA ASP A 44 4.30 -2.49 -17.52
C ASP A 44 5.29 -1.37 -17.88
N PHE A 45 5.67 -0.51 -16.93
CA PHE A 45 6.54 0.66 -17.13
C PHE A 45 6.03 1.60 -18.24
N ASP A 46 4.70 1.76 -18.31
CA ASP A 46 4.01 2.58 -19.32
C ASP A 46 3.63 3.98 -18.81
N GLY A 47 4.00 4.30 -17.56
CA GLY A 47 3.68 5.56 -16.89
C GLY A 47 2.20 5.68 -16.50
N SER A 48 1.43 4.59 -16.54
CA SER A 48 0.00 4.62 -16.18
C SER A 48 -0.25 4.75 -14.68
N VAL A 49 0.75 4.45 -13.84
CA VAL A 49 0.77 4.72 -12.40
C VAL A 49 2.07 5.43 -12.06
N VAL A 50 1.99 6.57 -11.44
CA VAL A 50 3.17 7.34 -11.04
C VAL A 50 3.14 7.72 -9.56
N GLY A 51 4.34 7.89 -9.00
CA GLY A 51 4.55 8.43 -7.66
C GLY A 51 5.34 9.72 -7.69
N TRP A 52 5.08 10.60 -6.72
CA TRP A 52 5.87 11.83 -6.51
C TRP A 52 5.81 12.27 -5.05
N ILE A 53 6.80 13.07 -4.62
CA ILE A 53 6.78 13.70 -3.29
C ILE A 53 6.30 15.14 -3.44
N LYS A 54 5.34 15.52 -2.59
CA LYS A 54 4.90 16.91 -2.40
C LYS A 54 4.65 17.17 -0.93
N ASP A 55 5.25 18.23 -0.41
CA ASP A 55 5.10 18.67 0.99
C ASP A 55 5.34 17.53 2.02
N GLY A 56 6.37 16.72 1.79
CA GLY A 56 6.73 15.59 2.66
C GLY A 56 5.84 14.33 2.53
N THR A 57 4.84 14.38 1.66
CA THR A 57 3.92 13.26 1.41
C THR A 57 4.26 12.59 0.08
N TYR A 58 4.29 11.27 0.07
CA TYR A 58 4.39 10.49 -1.17
C TYR A 58 3.00 10.23 -1.73
N LYS A 59 2.73 10.73 -2.91
CA LYS A 59 1.47 10.54 -3.62
C LYS A 59 1.60 9.51 -4.73
N VAL A 60 0.60 8.67 -4.89
CA VAL A 60 0.50 7.65 -5.95
C VAL A 60 -0.80 7.84 -6.71
N SER A 61 -0.72 7.93 -8.04
CA SER A 61 -1.90 8.19 -8.88
C SER A 61 -1.77 7.59 -10.28
N THR A 62 -2.91 7.31 -10.88
CA THR A 62 -3.00 6.95 -12.30
C THR A 62 -2.95 8.15 -13.25
N GLN A 63 -2.83 9.36 -12.74
CA GLN A 63 -2.92 10.61 -13.49
C GLN A 63 -4.27 10.81 -14.22
N THR A 64 -5.26 10.01 -13.88
CA THR A 64 -6.59 10.02 -14.49
C THR A 64 -7.65 10.15 -13.40
N LYS A 65 -8.36 11.28 -13.41
CA LYS A 65 -9.38 11.56 -12.40
C LYS A 65 -10.45 10.48 -12.35
N GLY A 66 -10.79 10.02 -11.14
CA GLY A 66 -11.78 8.96 -10.90
C GLY A 66 -11.27 7.54 -11.19
N GLN A 67 -10.03 7.40 -11.68
CA GLN A 67 -9.44 6.10 -11.92
C GLN A 67 -8.65 5.63 -10.69
N LYS A 68 -8.96 4.43 -10.21
CA LYS A 68 -8.26 3.80 -9.08
C LYS A 68 -6.91 3.22 -9.47
N VAL A 69 -5.98 3.26 -8.53
CA VAL A 69 -4.72 2.51 -8.62
C VAL A 69 -5.01 1.05 -8.32
N ILE A 70 -4.72 0.17 -9.28
CA ILE A 70 -4.93 -1.27 -9.14
C ILE A 70 -3.68 -1.88 -8.48
N PHE A 71 -3.87 -2.55 -7.33
CA PHE A 71 -2.78 -3.24 -6.66
C PHE A 71 -2.44 -4.52 -7.41
N ASN A 72 -1.14 -4.81 -7.50
CA ASN A 72 -0.65 -6.03 -8.13
C ASN A 72 -1.15 -7.28 -7.39
N GLU A 73 -1.32 -8.37 -8.12
CA GLU A 73 -1.68 -9.68 -7.56
C GLU A 73 -0.77 -10.07 -6.38
N ASP A 74 0.54 -9.81 -6.50
CA ASP A 74 1.51 -9.93 -5.40
C ASP A 74 1.80 -8.58 -4.76
N SER A 75 0.99 -8.21 -3.77
CA SER A 75 1.18 -7.03 -2.92
C SER A 75 1.91 -7.35 -1.61
N SER A 76 2.62 -8.49 -1.55
CA SER A 76 3.36 -8.90 -0.36
C SER A 76 4.46 -7.91 0.01
N TYR A 77 4.63 -7.65 1.30
CA TYR A 77 5.66 -6.78 1.87
C TYR A 77 5.66 -5.34 1.35
N MET A 78 4.55 -4.85 0.82
CA MET A 78 4.45 -3.57 0.12
C MET A 78 4.87 -2.37 0.97
N PHE A 79 4.50 -2.37 2.25
CA PHE A 79 4.86 -1.32 3.22
C PHE A 79 5.79 -1.81 4.31
N HIS A 80 6.33 -3.02 4.17
CA HIS A 80 7.21 -3.63 5.17
C HIS A 80 8.47 -2.80 5.40
N GLU A 81 8.73 -2.45 6.66
CA GLU A 81 9.90 -1.68 7.06
C GLU A 81 10.82 -2.49 7.96
N ARG A 82 12.07 -2.61 7.57
CA ARG A 82 13.08 -3.40 8.31
C ARG A 82 14.03 -2.57 9.17
N ILE A 83 14.21 -1.30 8.85
CA ILE A 83 15.16 -0.41 9.53
C ILE A 83 14.61 1.01 9.50
N GLY A 84 14.17 1.50 10.66
CA GLY A 84 13.67 2.86 10.83
C GLY A 84 12.35 3.10 10.10
N SER A 85 11.29 2.57 10.67
CA SER A 85 9.94 2.87 10.20
C SER A 85 9.73 4.38 10.20
N TYR A 86 9.35 4.93 9.05
CA TYR A 86 9.02 6.35 8.91
C TYR A 86 7.53 6.55 8.69
N ILE A 87 6.82 5.53 8.17
CA ILE A 87 5.42 5.64 7.78
C ILE A 87 4.54 5.77 9.02
N LYS A 88 3.83 6.90 9.12
CA LYS A 88 2.86 7.21 10.18
C LYS A 88 1.42 7.05 9.72
N SER A 89 1.16 7.31 8.43
CA SER A 89 -0.18 7.15 7.87
C SER A 89 -0.15 6.75 6.40
N ILE A 90 -1.19 6.01 5.99
CA ILE A 90 -1.44 5.65 4.60
C ILE A 90 -2.92 5.89 4.31
N ASP A 91 -3.21 6.68 3.27
CA ASP A 91 -4.57 6.90 2.78
C ASP A 91 -4.83 5.99 1.56
N PHE A 92 -5.79 5.09 1.71
CA PHE A 92 -6.20 4.11 0.70
C PHE A 92 -7.50 4.47 -0.02
N ASN A 93 -7.89 5.74 -0.08
CA ASN A 93 -9.16 6.13 -0.66
C ASN A 93 -9.29 5.83 -2.17
N ASN A 94 -8.19 5.73 -2.89
CA ASN A 94 -8.20 5.57 -4.35
C ASN A 94 -7.49 4.31 -4.85
N ILE A 95 -7.82 3.16 -4.27
CA ILE A 95 -7.24 1.86 -4.62
C ILE A 95 -8.28 0.85 -5.08
N ASP A 96 -7.82 -0.17 -5.82
CA ASP A 96 -8.56 -1.39 -6.13
C ASP A 96 -7.67 -2.60 -5.79
N THR A 97 -8.11 -3.42 -4.84
CA THR A 97 -7.41 -4.63 -4.39
C THR A 97 -8.11 -5.93 -4.80
N SER A 98 -9.14 -5.85 -5.64
CA SER A 98 -9.97 -7.00 -6.01
C SER A 98 -9.20 -8.14 -6.71
N HIS A 99 -8.02 -7.86 -7.26
CA HIS A 99 -7.16 -8.84 -7.93
C HIS A 99 -6.03 -9.39 -7.05
N VAL A 100 -5.88 -8.85 -5.83
CA VAL A 100 -4.79 -9.26 -4.94
C VAL A 100 -5.04 -10.66 -4.39
N THR A 101 -4.03 -11.51 -4.52
CA THR A 101 -4.04 -12.87 -3.96
C THR A 101 -3.05 -13.03 -2.80
N ASN A 102 -2.01 -12.19 -2.75
CA ASN A 102 -0.95 -12.27 -1.75
C ASN A 102 -0.75 -10.92 -1.03
N MET A 103 -1.11 -10.89 0.27
CA MET A 103 -0.91 -9.75 1.17
C MET A 103 0.06 -10.08 2.32
N ARG A 104 0.89 -11.13 2.15
CA ARG A 104 1.84 -11.55 3.17
C ARG A 104 2.75 -10.40 3.62
N GLY A 105 2.79 -10.14 4.94
CA GLY A 105 3.66 -9.13 5.54
C GLY A 105 3.47 -7.71 5.01
N MET A 106 2.30 -7.39 4.43
CA MET A 106 2.06 -6.14 3.70
C MET A 106 2.42 -4.91 4.54
N PHE A 107 2.09 -4.92 5.84
CA PHE A 107 2.40 -3.85 6.79
C PHE A 107 3.40 -4.28 7.86
N ALA A 108 4.09 -5.42 7.68
CA ALA A 108 4.97 -5.93 8.72
C ALA A 108 6.06 -4.92 9.10
N PHE A 109 6.25 -4.73 10.41
CA PHE A 109 7.20 -3.80 11.03
C PHE A 109 6.95 -2.31 10.73
N CYS A 110 5.71 -1.93 10.37
CA CYS A 110 5.31 -0.52 10.36
C CYS A 110 5.15 -0.02 11.82
N GLU A 111 6.27 0.16 12.50
CA GLU A 111 6.30 0.43 13.95
C GLU A 111 5.70 1.78 14.35
N ASN A 112 5.71 2.78 13.45
CA ASN A 112 5.16 4.12 13.70
C ASN A 112 3.75 4.32 13.12
N LEU A 113 3.15 3.31 12.51
CA LEU A 113 1.80 3.39 11.98
C LEU A 113 0.79 3.34 13.14
N GLU A 114 0.11 4.46 13.40
CA GLU A 114 -0.80 4.62 14.54
C GLU A 114 -2.24 4.23 14.20
N GLU A 115 -2.67 4.55 12.98
CA GLU A 115 -4.02 4.29 12.48
C GLU A 115 -3.94 3.69 11.07
N LEU A 116 -4.85 2.77 10.77
CA LEU A 116 -4.93 2.13 9.46
C LEU A 116 -6.39 1.85 9.10
N ASP A 117 -6.88 2.56 8.09
CA ASP A 117 -8.21 2.34 7.52
C ASP A 117 -8.13 1.40 6.32
N LEU A 118 -8.71 0.21 6.46
CA LEU A 118 -8.74 -0.84 5.44
C LEU A 118 -10.15 -1.06 4.86
N ASN A 119 -11.09 -0.14 5.08
CA ASN A 119 -12.47 -0.29 4.62
C ASN A 119 -12.58 -0.43 3.09
N ASN A 120 -11.63 0.09 2.34
CA ASN A 120 -11.59 0.01 0.87
C ASN A 120 -10.90 -1.27 0.33
N PHE A 121 -10.43 -2.16 1.21
CA PHE A 121 -9.80 -3.41 0.79
C PHE A 121 -10.84 -4.46 0.43
N ASP A 122 -10.78 -4.97 -0.80
CA ASP A 122 -11.43 -6.21 -1.20
C ASP A 122 -10.43 -7.36 -1.03
N THR A 123 -10.72 -8.24 -0.09
CA THR A 123 -9.87 -9.40 0.23
C THR A 123 -10.46 -10.73 -0.25
N SER A 124 -11.49 -10.68 -1.08
CA SER A 124 -12.22 -11.88 -1.51
C SER A 124 -11.37 -12.91 -2.27
N ASN A 125 -10.31 -12.47 -2.94
CA ASN A 125 -9.38 -13.31 -3.68
C ASN A 125 -8.07 -13.59 -2.94
N VAL A 126 -7.89 -13.06 -1.73
CA VAL A 126 -6.63 -13.20 -0.99
C VAL A 126 -6.50 -14.61 -0.41
N ILE A 127 -5.35 -15.22 -0.63
CA ILE A 127 -5.01 -16.58 -0.18
C ILE A 127 -3.90 -16.63 0.87
N ASP A 128 -3.04 -15.60 0.94
CA ASP A 128 -1.97 -15.49 1.94
C ASP A 128 -1.97 -14.12 2.63
N MET A 129 -2.26 -14.11 3.94
CA MET A 129 -2.21 -12.92 4.82
C MET A 129 -1.22 -13.12 5.97
N ASN A 130 -0.26 -14.06 5.85
CA ASN A 130 0.67 -14.34 6.93
C ASN A 130 1.46 -13.09 7.33
N ASN A 131 1.52 -12.83 8.64
CA ASN A 131 2.31 -11.75 9.23
C ASN A 131 1.96 -10.35 8.69
N MET A 132 0.74 -10.14 8.18
CA MET A 132 0.33 -8.90 7.52
C MET A 132 0.57 -7.67 8.40
N PHE A 133 0.38 -7.80 9.72
CA PHE A 133 0.53 -6.71 10.70
C PHE A 133 1.59 -7.03 11.78
N ASP A 134 2.50 -7.98 11.52
CA ASP A 134 3.53 -8.36 12.49
C ASP A 134 4.44 -7.17 12.78
N GLY A 135 4.65 -6.84 14.06
CA GLY A 135 5.51 -5.74 14.48
C GLY A 135 4.94 -4.32 14.30
N CYS A 136 3.64 -4.16 14.01
CA CYS A 136 2.97 -2.84 14.00
C CYS A 136 2.73 -2.37 15.44
N SER A 137 3.79 -1.97 16.14
CA SER A 137 3.75 -1.76 17.62
C SER A 137 2.96 -0.52 18.05
N SER A 138 2.78 0.47 17.20
CA SER A 138 1.99 1.68 17.49
C SER A 138 0.53 1.56 17.08
N LEU A 139 0.14 0.50 16.37
CA LEU A 139 -1.24 0.32 15.93
C LEU A 139 -2.13 -0.11 17.11
N THR A 140 -2.98 0.79 17.58
CA THR A 140 -3.80 0.58 18.79
C THR A 140 -5.15 -0.07 18.53
N SER A 141 -5.65 0.03 17.30
CA SER A 141 -6.90 -0.58 16.87
C SER A 141 -6.85 -0.91 15.38
N LEU A 142 -7.56 -1.95 14.98
CA LEU A 142 -7.65 -2.39 13.60
C LEU A 142 -9.04 -2.99 13.35
N ASP A 143 -9.77 -2.42 12.39
CA ASP A 143 -11.07 -2.95 11.98
C ASP A 143 -10.92 -3.86 10.76
N LEU A 144 -11.12 -5.15 10.97
CA LEU A 144 -11.05 -6.19 9.94
C LEU A 144 -12.42 -6.82 9.62
N ARG A 145 -13.53 -6.20 10.04
CA ARG A 145 -14.88 -6.75 9.82
C ARG A 145 -15.22 -6.93 8.33
N ASN A 146 -14.60 -6.15 7.47
CA ASN A 146 -14.79 -6.24 6.01
C ASN A 146 -13.91 -7.31 5.34
N PHE A 147 -12.97 -7.92 6.08
CA PHE A 147 -12.08 -8.90 5.49
C PHE A 147 -12.80 -10.22 5.24
N ASN A 148 -12.81 -10.64 3.98
CA ASN A 148 -13.22 -11.97 3.59
C ASN A 148 -12.01 -12.92 3.68
N THR A 149 -12.04 -13.83 4.65
CA THR A 149 -10.96 -14.81 4.88
C THR A 149 -11.29 -16.20 4.36
N SER A 150 -12.37 -16.36 3.60
CA SER A 150 -12.86 -17.68 3.15
C SER A 150 -11.86 -18.44 2.28
N ASN A 151 -11.02 -17.73 1.54
CA ASN A 151 -10.00 -18.30 0.67
C ASN A 151 -8.61 -18.34 1.31
N VAL A 152 -8.47 -17.80 2.53
CA VAL A 152 -7.16 -17.68 3.19
C VAL A 152 -6.79 -19.02 3.84
N TYR A 153 -5.76 -19.68 3.33
CA TYR A 153 -5.22 -20.90 3.92
C TYR A 153 -3.94 -20.67 4.74
N LYS A 154 -3.37 -19.47 4.68
CA LYS A 154 -2.25 -19.04 5.50
C LYS A 154 -2.60 -17.73 6.20
N CYS A 155 -2.89 -17.82 7.48
CA CYS A 155 -3.18 -16.66 8.32
C CYS A 155 -2.51 -16.83 9.69
N GLN A 156 -1.42 -16.09 9.91
CA GLN A 156 -0.87 -15.86 11.25
C GLN A 156 -0.92 -14.36 11.49
N LEU A 157 -2.02 -13.89 12.08
CA LEU A 157 -2.14 -12.51 12.55
C LEU A 157 -1.54 -12.44 13.97
N LYS A 158 -0.22 -12.49 14.07
CA LYS A 158 0.47 -12.33 15.34
C LYS A 158 0.41 -10.86 15.76
N ASN A 159 0.17 -10.65 17.08
CA ASN A 159 0.18 -9.32 17.72
C ASN A 159 -0.95 -8.35 17.33
N VAL A 160 -2.02 -8.80 16.70
CA VAL A 160 -3.24 -8.01 16.55
C VAL A 160 -4.12 -8.31 17.75
N GLN A 161 -4.32 -7.32 18.62
CA GLN A 161 -5.37 -7.39 19.66
C GLN A 161 -6.67 -6.92 18.99
N PHE A 162 -7.67 -7.81 18.93
CA PHE A 162 -9.02 -7.50 18.44
C PHE A 162 -9.87 -6.91 19.55
#